data_7d5a25ea0fddba183a463139e5ee615f
#
_entry.id   7d5a25ea0fddba183a463139e5ee615f
#
_cell.length_a   1.000
_cell.length_b   1.000
_cell.length_c   1.000
_cell.angle_alpha   90.00
_cell.angle_beta   90.00
_cell.angle_gamma   90.00
#
_symmetry.space_group_name_H-M   'P 1'
#
loop_
_entity.id
_entity.type
_entity.pdbx_description
1 polymer ?
#
loop_
_entity_poly.entity_id
_entity_poly.type
_entity_poly.pdbx_seq_one_letter_code
_entity_poly.pdbx_strand_id
1 'polypeptide(L)'
;MTGGQRLSSDDLSAAAGDGDAAAAEQVFWAAGCASCHAAPEAEGDALLTLAGGQRFPSDFGTFVAPNISTDQQVGIGGWSFEDFATALRNGVSPQGRHYYPAFPYPSYAHMTDADIADLWAFMRTLPADQTPSAGHELSFPFSIRRSVAVWKWMNLDDEFVLGAADTESLARGRYLVEALSHCAECHTPRNAFGGLVKGRWMGGAPNPSGKGSIPNITPGALDWSATDIAYYLGTGFTPDYDSAGGHMARVVQNLARLPDGDRQAIAAYLKALPPVAPLDGGG
;
A
#
# COMPACT_ATOMS: atom_id res chain seq x y z
N MET A 1 0.23 27.73 -9.45
CA MET A 1 0.60 27.26 -8.10
C MET A 1 0.32 25.77 -8.05
N THR A 2 1.36 24.93 -7.95
CA THR A 2 1.25 23.46 -7.97
C THR A 2 1.54 22.86 -6.57
N GLY A 3 1.19 23.59 -5.50
CA GLY A 3 1.23 23.05 -4.15
C GLY A 3 0.09 22.04 -3.97
N GLY A 4 0.35 20.91 -3.30
CA GLY A 4 -0.68 19.93 -2.98
C GLY A 4 -1.66 20.53 -1.97
N GLN A 5 -2.95 20.15 -2.10
CA GLN A 5 -3.96 20.54 -1.15
C GLN A 5 -3.72 19.81 0.18
N ARG A 6 -3.74 20.54 1.30
CA ARG A 6 -3.69 19.99 2.65
C ARG A 6 -5.11 19.84 3.17
N LEU A 7 -5.35 18.80 3.98
CA LEU A 7 -6.58 18.65 4.73
C LEU A 7 -6.62 19.68 5.86
N SER A 8 -7.79 20.23 6.15
CA SER A 8 -8.00 21.11 7.29
C SER A 8 -8.38 20.30 8.54
N SER A 9 -8.28 20.94 9.71
CA SER A 9 -8.76 20.34 10.97
C SER A 9 -10.25 19.99 10.91
N ASP A 10 -11.04 20.77 10.16
CA ASP A 10 -12.48 20.54 10.01
C ASP A 10 -12.77 19.28 9.17
N ASP A 11 -11.90 18.96 8.19
CA ASP A 11 -11.99 17.72 7.38
C ASP A 11 -11.70 16.47 8.22
N LEU A 12 -10.97 16.60 9.33
CA LEU A 12 -10.47 15.50 10.16
C LEU A 12 -11.16 15.40 11.54
N SER A 13 -11.97 16.40 11.91
CA SER A 13 -12.41 16.62 13.29
C SER A 13 -13.38 15.58 13.85
N ALA A 14 -13.97 14.73 13.05
CA ALA A 14 -14.93 13.72 13.51
C ALA A 14 -14.28 12.38 13.91
N ALA A 15 -13.02 12.15 13.53
CA ALA A 15 -12.37 10.84 13.63
C ALA A 15 -11.33 10.72 14.76
N ALA A 16 -10.91 11.83 15.36
CA ALA A 16 -9.92 11.82 16.43
C ALA A 16 -10.52 11.36 17.78
N GLY A 17 -11.17 10.21 17.79
CA GLY A 17 -11.47 9.47 19.01
C GLY A 17 -10.22 8.82 19.58
N ASP A 18 -10.28 8.38 20.83
CA ASP A 18 -9.25 7.54 21.47
C ASP A 18 -9.22 6.19 20.75
N GLY A 19 -8.36 6.06 19.71
CA GLY A 19 -8.29 4.88 18.86
C GLY A 19 -8.02 3.59 19.66
N ASP A 20 -8.63 2.49 19.26
CA ASP A 20 -8.35 1.17 19.81
C ASP A 20 -6.96 0.71 19.39
N ALA A 21 -6.04 0.51 20.34
CA ALA A 21 -4.66 0.12 20.06
C ALA A 21 -4.55 -1.22 19.32
N ALA A 22 -5.47 -2.16 19.55
CA ALA A 22 -5.48 -3.44 18.85
C ALA A 22 -5.97 -3.28 17.40
N ALA A 23 -7.02 -2.49 17.17
CA ALA A 23 -7.47 -2.12 15.83
C ALA A 23 -6.39 -1.34 15.08
N ALA A 24 -5.72 -0.42 15.75
CA ALA A 24 -4.63 0.39 15.21
C ALA A 24 -3.45 -0.46 14.70
N GLU A 25 -3.05 -1.48 15.44
CA GLU A 25 -2.01 -2.42 15.01
C GLU A 25 -2.45 -3.20 13.77
N GLN A 26 -3.70 -3.63 13.68
CA GLN A 26 -4.23 -4.31 12.51
C GLN A 26 -4.18 -3.41 11.26
N VAL A 27 -4.55 -2.13 11.39
CA VAL A 27 -4.45 -1.16 10.28
C VAL A 27 -3.00 -1.02 9.82
N PHE A 28 -2.04 -0.93 10.74
CA PHE A 28 -0.62 -0.83 10.42
C PHE A 28 -0.12 -2.02 9.59
N TRP A 29 -0.47 -3.25 10.00
CA TRP A 29 -0.08 -4.45 9.28
C TRP A 29 -0.80 -4.58 7.94
N ALA A 30 -2.10 -4.29 7.90
CA ALA A 30 -2.88 -4.30 6.65
C ALA A 30 -2.35 -3.27 5.64
N ALA A 31 -2.01 -2.07 6.08
CA ALA A 31 -1.44 -1.02 5.23
C ALA A 31 0.02 -1.31 4.79
N GLY A 32 0.66 -2.35 5.33
CA GLY A 32 1.97 -2.79 4.85
C GLY A 32 3.13 -1.84 5.16
N CYS A 33 3.01 -0.96 6.14
CA CYS A 33 4.01 0.07 6.45
C CYS A 33 5.41 -0.53 6.65
N ALA A 34 5.50 -1.62 7.42
CA ALA A 34 6.76 -2.30 7.69
C ALA A 34 7.40 -2.92 6.43
N SER A 35 6.62 -3.37 5.45
CA SER A 35 7.14 -3.99 4.22
C SER A 35 8.06 -3.07 3.44
N CYS A 36 7.82 -1.76 3.50
CA CYS A 36 8.60 -0.76 2.78
C CYS A 36 9.53 0.04 3.70
N HIS A 37 9.09 0.36 4.92
CA HIS A 37 9.76 1.32 5.78
C HIS A 37 10.62 0.70 6.88
N ALA A 38 10.52 -0.60 7.17
CA ALA A 38 11.52 -1.27 7.99
C ALA A 38 12.87 -1.32 7.25
N ALA A 39 13.97 -1.39 7.96
CA ALA A 39 15.29 -1.54 7.35
C ALA A 39 15.36 -2.81 6.46
N PRO A 40 16.22 -2.87 5.43
CA PRO A 40 16.23 -3.98 4.46
C PRO A 40 16.31 -5.37 5.07
N GLU A 41 17.09 -5.55 6.12
CA GLU A 41 17.33 -6.84 6.79
C GLU A 41 16.56 -6.98 8.12
N ALA A 42 15.57 -6.10 8.36
CA ALA A 42 14.79 -6.14 9.61
C ALA A 42 13.88 -7.37 9.66
N GLU A 43 13.87 -8.02 10.83
CA GLU A 43 13.04 -9.17 11.16
C GLU A 43 12.48 -9.03 12.59
N GLY A 44 11.40 -9.76 12.89
CA GLY A 44 10.79 -9.75 14.22
C GLY A 44 10.38 -8.33 14.64
N ASP A 45 10.75 -7.94 15.85
CA ASP A 45 10.43 -6.63 16.43
C ASP A 45 11.15 -5.47 15.73
N ALA A 46 12.25 -5.72 15.01
CA ALA A 46 12.93 -4.70 14.22
C ALA A 46 12.08 -4.19 13.04
N LEU A 47 11.04 -4.93 12.63
CA LEU A 47 10.06 -4.46 11.64
C LEU A 47 9.28 -3.23 12.11
N LEU A 48 9.21 -2.99 13.41
CA LEU A 48 8.54 -1.83 13.99
C LEU A 48 9.44 -0.59 14.04
N THR A 49 10.75 -0.74 13.76
CA THR A 49 11.68 0.38 13.61
C THR A 49 11.69 0.81 12.15
N LEU A 50 10.95 1.85 11.84
CA LEU A 50 10.67 2.25 10.46
C LEU A 50 11.76 3.19 9.92
N ALA A 51 13.01 2.73 9.96
CA ALA A 51 14.21 3.49 9.57
C ALA A 51 14.31 3.77 8.05
N GLY A 52 13.52 3.07 7.24
CA GLY A 52 13.55 3.20 5.78
C GLY A 52 14.76 2.52 5.13
N GLY A 53 15.17 3.03 3.98
CA GLY A 53 16.37 2.58 3.26
C GLY A 53 16.12 1.48 2.22
N GLN A 54 14.94 0.86 2.18
CA GLN A 54 14.60 -0.12 1.14
C GLN A 54 14.54 0.53 -0.24
N ARG A 55 14.98 -0.20 -1.25
CA ARG A 55 15.17 0.28 -2.62
C ARG A 55 14.24 -0.46 -3.58
N PHE A 56 13.47 0.29 -4.35
CA PHE A 56 12.48 -0.21 -5.30
C PHE A 56 12.83 0.24 -6.71
N PRO A 57 13.56 -0.58 -7.48
CA PRO A 57 13.85 -0.32 -8.90
C PRO A 57 12.56 -0.29 -9.72
N SER A 58 12.52 0.59 -10.71
CA SER A 58 11.42 0.73 -11.66
C SER A 58 11.92 1.32 -12.98
N ASP A 59 11.08 1.36 -14.01
CA ASP A 59 11.38 2.01 -15.30
C ASP A 59 11.64 3.53 -15.16
N PHE A 60 11.25 4.14 -14.05
CA PHE A 60 11.43 5.57 -13.77
C PHE A 60 12.74 5.86 -13.02
N GLY A 61 13.42 4.83 -12.54
CA GLY A 61 14.58 4.89 -11.65
C GLY A 61 14.30 4.16 -10.33
N THR A 62 15.10 4.42 -9.31
CA THR A 62 14.97 3.76 -8.01
C THR A 62 14.29 4.68 -7.00
N PHE A 63 13.17 4.22 -6.45
CA PHE A 63 12.56 4.82 -5.27
C PHE A 63 13.22 4.27 -4.01
N VAL A 64 13.42 5.13 -3.01
CA VAL A 64 13.97 4.74 -1.70
C VAL A 64 12.95 5.08 -0.63
N ALA A 65 12.59 4.08 0.20
CA ALA A 65 11.66 4.30 1.30
C ALA A 65 12.30 5.24 2.33
N PRO A 66 11.61 6.32 2.74
CA PRO A 66 12.12 7.22 3.77
C PRO A 66 11.97 6.60 5.17
N ASN A 67 12.73 7.17 6.12
CA ASN A 67 12.51 6.98 7.53
C ASN A 67 11.16 7.62 7.93
N ILE A 68 10.26 6.83 8.50
CA ILE A 68 8.97 7.26 9.06
C ILE A 68 8.84 6.87 10.54
N SER A 69 9.97 6.67 11.21
CA SER A 69 10.01 6.45 12.67
C SER A 69 9.53 7.68 13.44
N THR A 70 9.44 7.54 14.76
CA THR A 70 9.05 8.65 15.65
C THR A 70 10.17 9.65 15.93
N ASP A 71 11.30 9.58 15.24
CA ASP A 71 12.34 10.60 15.36
C ASP A 71 11.84 11.96 14.91
N GLN A 72 12.15 12.99 15.70
CA GLN A 72 11.63 14.35 15.51
C GLN A 72 12.28 15.10 14.34
N GLN A 73 13.45 14.69 13.88
CA GLN A 73 14.23 15.42 12.90
C GLN A 73 14.28 14.71 11.54
N VAL A 74 14.47 13.41 11.54
CA VAL A 74 14.67 12.61 10.31
C VAL A 74 13.49 11.68 10.00
N GLY A 75 12.61 11.43 10.98
CA GLY A 75 11.36 10.68 10.86
C GLY A 75 10.13 11.58 10.75
N ILE A 76 9.00 11.06 11.22
CA ILE A 76 7.72 11.77 11.23
C ILE A 76 7.25 12.17 12.64
N GLY A 77 8.09 12.01 13.67
CA GLY A 77 7.76 12.32 15.07
C GLY A 77 7.39 13.79 15.30
N GLY A 78 7.88 14.71 14.47
CA GLY A 78 7.54 16.12 14.50
C GLY A 78 6.29 16.51 13.72
N TRP A 79 5.57 15.57 13.09
CA TRP A 79 4.37 15.88 12.31
C TRP A 79 3.16 16.07 13.19
N SER A 80 2.19 16.86 12.71
CA SER A 80 0.83 16.88 13.24
C SER A 80 0.01 15.73 12.66
N PHE A 81 -1.16 15.44 13.26
CA PHE A 81 -2.13 14.50 12.69
C PHE A 81 -2.58 14.93 11.28
N GLU A 82 -2.78 16.23 11.07
CA GLU A 82 -3.15 16.80 9.76
C GLU A 82 -2.06 16.56 8.71
N ASP A 83 -0.77 16.69 9.08
CA ASP A 83 0.34 16.38 8.18
C ASP A 83 0.33 14.91 7.77
N PHE A 84 0.10 14.01 8.71
CA PHE A 84 0.04 12.58 8.49
C PHE A 84 -1.15 12.19 7.60
N ALA A 85 -2.36 12.65 7.94
CA ALA A 85 -3.56 12.38 7.16
C ALA A 85 -3.46 12.96 5.73
N THR A 86 -2.92 14.17 5.59
CA THR A 86 -2.67 14.79 4.29
C THR A 86 -1.68 13.97 3.45
N ALA A 87 -0.65 13.41 4.07
CA ALA A 87 0.30 12.54 3.39
C ALA A 87 -0.38 11.27 2.86
N LEU A 88 -1.21 10.60 3.67
CA LEU A 88 -1.91 9.37 3.28
C LEU A 88 -2.97 9.64 2.22
N ARG A 89 -3.85 10.61 2.42
CA ARG A 89 -4.97 10.87 1.50
C ARG A 89 -4.56 11.56 0.22
N ASN A 90 -3.73 12.58 0.34
CA ASN A 90 -3.44 13.49 -0.77
C ASN A 90 -2.02 13.29 -1.32
N GLY A 91 -1.18 12.46 -0.69
CA GLY A 91 0.20 12.27 -1.10
C GLY A 91 0.99 13.59 -1.08
N VAL A 92 0.84 14.41 -0.03
CA VAL A 92 1.44 15.72 0.10
C VAL A 92 2.21 15.83 1.41
N SER A 93 3.46 16.30 1.35
CA SER A 93 4.29 16.48 2.54
C SER A 93 3.87 17.72 3.35
N PRO A 94 4.32 17.83 4.63
CA PRO A 94 4.11 19.03 5.45
C PRO A 94 4.57 20.34 4.78
N GLN A 95 5.56 20.25 3.85
CA GLN A 95 6.07 21.40 3.10
C GLN A 95 5.30 21.63 1.77
N GLY A 96 4.16 20.96 1.55
CA GLY A 96 3.34 21.11 0.33
C GLY A 96 3.92 20.45 -0.91
N ARG A 97 4.89 19.54 -0.78
CA ARG A 97 5.48 18.83 -1.92
C ARG A 97 4.73 17.54 -2.20
N HIS A 98 4.42 17.27 -3.47
CA HIS A 98 3.79 16.01 -3.86
C HIS A 98 4.73 14.82 -3.63
N TYR A 99 4.22 13.73 -3.08
CA TYR A 99 4.89 12.43 -3.07
C TYR A 99 4.69 11.73 -4.42
N TYR A 100 5.68 10.95 -4.82
CA TYR A 100 5.54 10.05 -5.96
C TYR A 100 4.58 8.91 -5.62
N PRO A 101 3.85 8.34 -6.61
CA PRO A 101 2.88 7.26 -6.37
C PRO A 101 3.53 5.89 -6.06
N ALA A 102 4.84 5.83 -5.87
CA ALA A 102 5.51 4.73 -5.17
C ALA A 102 5.13 4.66 -3.68
N PHE A 103 4.68 5.76 -3.09
CA PHE A 103 3.90 5.78 -1.87
C PHE A 103 2.43 5.59 -2.24
N PRO A 104 1.74 4.52 -1.78
CA PRO A 104 0.45 4.12 -2.31
C PRO A 104 -0.72 4.98 -1.78
N TYR A 105 -0.56 6.31 -1.74
CA TYR A 105 -1.64 7.23 -1.38
C TYR A 105 -2.87 7.13 -2.30
N PRO A 106 -2.79 6.65 -3.56
CA PRO A 106 -4.00 6.39 -4.34
C PRO A 106 -4.94 5.37 -3.67
N SER A 107 -4.39 4.36 -3.01
CA SER A 107 -5.16 3.42 -2.19
C SER A 107 -5.55 4.03 -0.85
N TYR A 108 -4.61 4.64 -0.14
CA TYR A 108 -4.86 5.22 1.17
C TYR A 108 -5.85 6.40 1.17
N ALA A 109 -6.11 7.02 0.01
CA ALA A 109 -7.19 7.98 -0.15
C ALA A 109 -8.57 7.41 0.23
N HIS A 110 -8.76 6.09 0.11
CA HIS A 110 -9.98 5.38 0.49
C HIS A 110 -10.05 4.95 1.97
N MET A 111 -8.99 5.19 2.77
CA MET A 111 -9.02 4.86 4.20
C MET A 111 -10.10 5.65 4.92
N THR A 112 -10.73 5.06 5.93
CA THR A 112 -11.61 5.80 6.83
C THR A 112 -10.83 6.76 7.71
N ASP A 113 -11.47 7.82 8.19
CA ASP A 113 -10.83 8.75 9.12
C ASP A 113 -10.46 8.07 10.44
N ALA A 114 -11.30 7.13 10.90
CA ALA A 114 -11.04 6.31 12.08
C ALA A 114 -9.74 5.51 11.91
N ASP A 115 -9.56 4.79 10.80
CA ASP A 115 -8.35 3.99 10.57
C ASP A 115 -7.10 4.87 10.42
N ILE A 116 -7.22 6.08 9.87
CA ILE A 116 -6.09 7.03 9.83
C ILE A 116 -5.72 7.50 11.25
N ALA A 117 -6.72 7.76 12.11
CA ALA A 117 -6.49 8.16 13.48
C ALA A 117 -5.88 7.01 14.31
N ASP A 118 -6.40 5.80 14.15
CA ASP A 118 -5.87 4.58 14.78
C ASP A 118 -4.42 4.33 14.36
N LEU A 119 -4.16 4.37 13.06
CA LEU A 119 -2.80 4.21 12.52
C LEU A 119 -1.84 5.27 13.08
N TRP A 120 -2.28 6.53 13.16
CA TRP A 120 -1.49 7.61 13.76
C TRP A 120 -1.17 7.34 15.22
N ALA A 121 -2.17 6.94 16.01
CA ALA A 121 -1.98 6.62 17.43
C ALA A 121 -0.96 5.48 17.59
N PHE A 122 -1.06 4.41 16.80
CA PHE A 122 -0.12 3.30 16.83
C PHE A 122 1.29 3.71 16.41
N MET A 123 1.42 4.43 15.29
CA MET A 123 2.72 4.89 14.78
C MET A 123 3.50 5.70 15.81
N ARG A 124 2.82 6.47 16.64
CA ARG A 124 3.46 7.26 17.72
C ARG A 124 4.01 6.43 18.87
N THR A 125 3.63 5.16 19.00
CA THR A 125 4.19 4.24 20.00
C THR A 125 5.47 3.55 19.55
N LEU A 126 5.80 3.64 18.25
CA LEU A 126 6.91 2.91 17.63
C LEU A 126 8.26 3.56 17.97
N PRO A 127 9.36 2.79 17.90
CA PRO A 127 10.71 3.30 18.19
C PRO A 127 11.12 4.44 17.25
N ALA A 128 11.92 5.37 17.78
CA ALA A 128 12.62 6.37 16.98
C ALA A 128 13.88 5.78 16.38
N ASP A 129 14.25 6.21 15.17
CA ASP A 129 15.51 5.87 14.50
C ASP A 129 16.11 7.10 13.84
N GLN A 130 17.41 7.34 14.01
CA GLN A 130 18.10 8.53 13.54
C GLN A 130 18.73 8.38 12.15
N THR A 131 18.44 7.31 11.43
CA THR A 131 18.94 7.09 10.06
C THR A 131 18.37 8.15 9.11
N PRO A 132 19.19 8.98 8.46
CA PRO A 132 18.67 9.95 7.51
C PRO A 132 18.06 9.29 6.27
N SER A 133 16.95 9.83 5.81
CA SER A 133 16.31 9.37 4.57
C SER A 133 17.17 9.67 3.35
N ALA A 134 17.45 8.67 2.52
CA ALA A 134 18.08 8.87 1.22
C ALA A 134 17.07 9.43 0.19
N GLY A 135 17.55 10.19 -0.77
CA GLY A 135 16.74 10.66 -1.89
C GLY A 135 16.41 9.55 -2.89
N HIS A 136 15.34 9.74 -3.65
CA HIS A 136 15.07 8.88 -4.80
C HIS A 136 16.10 9.13 -5.91
N GLU A 137 16.42 8.10 -6.67
CA GLU A 137 17.35 8.13 -7.82
C GLU A 137 16.55 8.01 -9.11
N LEU A 138 15.89 9.09 -9.52
CA LEU A 138 14.99 9.11 -10.67
C LEU A 138 15.63 9.78 -11.90
N SER A 139 15.39 9.17 -13.07
CA SER A 139 15.83 9.71 -14.35
C SER A 139 14.99 10.92 -14.78
N PHE A 140 15.59 11.83 -15.58
CA PHE A 140 14.82 12.85 -16.28
C PHE A 140 13.91 12.19 -17.33
N PRO A 141 12.63 12.62 -17.47
CA PRO A 141 11.97 13.77 -16.82
C PRO A 141 11.27 13.44 -15.48
N PHE A 142 11.32 12.21 -15.01
CA PHE A 142 10.58 11.74 -13.81
C PHE A 142 11.11 12.36 -12.50
N SER A 143 12.33 12.89 -12.51
CA SER A 143 12.89 13.67 -11.40
C SER A 143 12.19 15.04 -11.19
N ILE A 144 11.37 15.50 -12.15
CA ILE A 144 10.59 16.74 -12.03
C ILE A 144 9.37 16.50 -11.15
N ARG A 145 9.53 16.61 -9.83
CA ARG A 145 8.46 16.34 -8.83
C ARG A 145 7.15 17.11 -9.09
N ARG A 146 7.19 18.28 -9.69
CA ARG A 146 5.97 19.06 -10.01
C ARG A 146 5.05 18.38 -11.02
N SER A 147 5.57 17.49 -11.87
CA SER A 147 4.78 16.70 -12.82
C SER A 147 3.80 15.75 -12.13
N VAL A 148 4.08 15.38 -10.87
CA VAL A 148 3.19 14.52 -10.07
C VAL A 148 1.81 15.18 -9.84
N ALA A 149 1.71 16.51 -9.83
CA ALA A 149 0.40 17.18 -9.73
C ALA A 149 -0.49 16.85 -10.94
N VAL A 150 0.08 16.82 -12.14
CA VAL A 150 -0.62 16.46 -13.38
C VAL A 150 -0.97 14.96 -13.35
N TRP A 151 -0.02 14.14 -12.92
CA TRP A 151 -0.24 12.70 -12.76
C TRP A 151 -1.43 12.41 -11.82
N LYS A 152 -1.52 13.09 -10.68
CA LYS A 152 -2.64 12.96 -9.74
C LYS A 152 -3.96 13.32 -10.39
N TRP A 153 -4.02 14.43 -11.09
CA TRP A 153 -5.23 14.86 -11.80
C TRP A 153 -5.73 13.83 -12.81
N MET A 154 -4.82 13.07 -13.45
CA MET A 154 -5.18 12.04 -14.43
C MET A 154 -5.53 10.68 -13.80
N ASN A 155 -5.01 10.36 -12.61
CA ASN A 155 -5.00 8.98 -12.11
C ASN A 155 -5.65 8.81 -10.73
N LEU A 156 -5.95 9.88 -10.00
CA LEU A 156 -6.69 9.78 -8.75
C LEU A 156 -8.19 9.92 -9.02
N ASP A 157 -8.94 9.05 -8.39
CA ASP A 157 -10.39 9.13 -8.25
C ASP A 157 -10.80 8.59 -6.87
N ASP A 158 -12.05 8.83 -6.50
CA ASP A 158 -12.59 8.49 -5.18
C ASP A 158 -13.45 7.20 -5.23
N GLU A 159 -13.42 6.45 -6.34
CA GLU A 159 -14.26 5.28 -6.52
C GLU A 159 -13.47 3.99 -6.33
N PHE A 160 -14.05 3.04 -5.59
CA PHE A 160 -13.56 1.66 -5.57
C PHE A 160 -13.73 1.01 -6.94
N VAL A 161 -12.77 0.18 -7.33
CA VAL A 161 -12.81 -0.53 -8.62
C VAL A 161 -13.90 -1.60 -8.62
N LEU A 162 -14.05 -2.35 -7.53
CA LEU A 162 -15.22 -3.21 -7.34
C LEU A 162 -16.37 -2.34 -6.80
N GLY A 163 -17.35 -2.02 -7.65
CA GLY A 163 -18.46 -1.14 -7.31
C GLY A 163 -19.32 -1.64 -6.14
N ALA A 164 -20.37 -2.43 -6.42
CA ALA A 164 -21.24 -2.95 -5.38
C ALA A 164 -20.55 -4.04 -4.55
N ALA A 165 -20.71 -3.99 -3.23
CA ALA A 165 -20.27 -5.00 -2.28
C ALA A 165 -21.46 -5.37 -1.38
N ASP A 166 -22.25 -6.35 -1.84
CA ASP A 166 -23.58 -6.65 -1.29
C ASP A 166 -23.54 -7.44 0.03
N THR A 167 -22.38 -7.88 0.46
CA THR A 167 -22.19 -8.58 1.74
C THR A 167 -21.13 -7.88 2.59
N GLU A 168 -21.25 -8.00 3.90
CA GLU A 168 -20.27 -7.45 4.85
C GLU A 168 -18.85 -7.98 4.57
N SER A 169 -18.70 -9.28 4.31
CA SER A 169 -17.41 -9.88 3.97
C SER A 169 -16.82 -9.30 2.69
N LEU A 170 -17.64 -9.09 1.65
CA LEU A 170 -17.16 -8.51 0.39
C LEU A 170 -16.81 -7.02 0.56
N ALA A 171 -17.60 -6.27 1.32
CA ALA A 171 -17.31 -4.87 1.63
C ALA A 171 -16.00 -4.73 2.44
N ARG A 172 -15.79 -5.60 3.43
CA ARG A 172 -14.53 -5.67 4.20
C ARG A 172 -13.35 -6.05 3.32
N GLY A 173 -13.50 -7.07 2.47
CA GLY A 173 -12.46 -7.50 1.53
C GLY A 173 -12.08 -6.40 0.53
N ARG A 174 -13.06 -5.70 -0.04
CA ARG A 174 -12.84 -4.53 -0.91
C ARG A 174 -12.03 -3.46 -0.19
N TYR A 175 -12.42 -3.11 1.02
CA TYR A 175 -11.72 -2.11 1.83
C TYR A 175 -10.27 -2.54 2.13
N LEU A 176 -10.08 -3.78 2.57
CA LEU A 176 -8.73 -4.30 2.83
C LEU A 176 -7.85 -4.26 1.58
N VAL A 177 -8.36 -4.67 0.43
CA VAL A 177 -7.57 -4.81 -0.80
C VAL A 177 -7.33 -3.48 -1.50
N GLU A 178 -8.36 -2.62 -1.58
CA GLU A 178 -8.26 -1.39 -2.37
C GLU A 178 -7.81 -0.18 -1.54
N ALA A 179 -8.12 -0.14 -0.23
CA ALA A 179 -7.76 0.97 0.64
C ALA A 179 -6.48 0.71 1.46
N LEU A 180 -6.32 -0.48 2.04
CA LEU A 180 -5.22 -0.74 2.98
C LEU A 180 -4.06 -1.50 2.33
N SER A 181 -4.28 -2.73 1.86
CA SER A 181 -3.19 -3.62 1.42
C SER A 181 -2.65 -3.30 0.03
N HIS A 182 -3.29 -2.39 -0.70
CA HIS A 182 -2.86 -1.87 -2.02
C HIS A 182 -2.32 -2.93 -2.99
N CYS A 183 -2.92 -4.12 -3.01
CA CYS A 183 -2.48 -5.27 -3.81
C CYS A 183 -2.33 -4.93 -5.31
N ALA A 184 -3.15 -4.02 -5.81
CA ALA A 184 -3.13 -3.54 -7.19
C ALA A 184 -1.83 -2.84 -7.58
N GLU A 185 -1.07 -2.29 -6.64
CA GLU A 185 0.21 -1.64 -6.92
C GLU A 185 1.21 -2.59 -7.60
N CYS A 186 1.12 -3.89 -7.26
CA CYS A 186 1.93 -4.94 -7.87
C CYS A 186 1.14 -5.76 -8.89
N HIS A 187 -0.12 -6.13 -8.60
CA HIS A 187 -0.89 -7.07 -9.40
C HIS A 187 -1.68 -6.44 -10.57
N THR A 188 -1.59 -5.13 -10.78
CA THR A 188 -2.22 -4.43 -11.91
C THR A 188 -1.14 -3.79 -12.79
N PRO A 189 -1.18 -3.96 -14.12
CA PRO A 189 -0.19 -3.36 -15.00
C PRO A 189 -0.33 -1.84 -15.03
N ARG A 190 0.77 -1.16 -15.34
CA ARG A 190 0.83 0.30 -15.46
C ARG A 190 0.93 0.73 -16.90
N ASN A 191 0.36 1.88 -17.19
CA ASN A 191 0.56 2.56 -18.48
C ASN A 191 1.93 3.27 -18.52
N ALA A 192 2.28 3.85 -19.67
CA ALA A 192 3.55 4.56 -19.88
C ALA A 192 3.79 5.75 -18.93
N PHE A 193 2.75 6.25 -18.27
CA PHE A 193 2.84 7.33 -17.29
C PHE A 193 2.82 6.81 -15.84
N GLY A 194 2.85 5.50 -15.63
CA GLY A 194 2.86 4.86 -14.32
C GLY A 194 1.48 4.76 -13.63
N GLY A 195 0.40 5.14 -14.29
CA GLY A 195 -0.96 4.95 -13.79
C GLY A 195 -1.42 3.50 -13.92
N LEU A 196 -2.23 3.00 -12.98
CA LEU A 196 -2.80 1.65 -13.02
C LEU A 196 -3.81 1.51 -14.17
N VAL A 197 -3.72 0.44 -14.92
CA VAL A 197 -4.69 0.11 -15.99
C VAL A 197 -5.90 -0.58 -15.37
N LYS A 198 -6.89 0.20 -14.90
CA LYS A 198 -8.08 -0.31 -14.19
C LYS A 198 -8.87 -1.38 -14.98
N GLY A 199 -8.85 -1.34 -16.31
CA GLY A 199 -9.46 -2.38 -17.15
C GLY A 199 -8.77 -3.75 -17.06
N ARG A 200 -7.60 -3.82 -16.40
CA ARG A 200 -6.86 -5.04 -16.11
C ARG A 200 -6.56 -5.18 -14.62
N TRP A 201 -7.48 -4.72 -13.80
CA TRP A 201 -7.36 -4.73 -12.34
C TRP A 201 -7.03 -6.13 -11.82
N MET A 202 -5.96 -6.25 -11.03
CA MET A 202 -5.42 -7.51 -10.50
C MET A 202 -5.05 -8.57 -11.58
N GLY A 203 -4.99 -8.18 -12.86
CA GLY A 203 -4.73 -9.06 -14.01
C GLY A 203 -3.26 -9.40 -14.24
N GLY A 204 -2.39 -9.15 -13.26
CA GLY A 204 -0.94 -9.38 -13.35
C GLY A 204 -0.19 -8.25 -14.03
N ALA A 205 1.12 -8.19 -13.83
CA ALA A 205 1.99 -7.16 -14.38
C ALA A 205 3.40 -7.70 -14.69
N PRO A 206 4.17 -7.06 -15.58
CA PRO A 206 5.61 -7.29 -15.66
C PRO A 206 6.27 -7.01 -14.31
N ASN A 207 7.25 -7.83 -13.92
CA ASN A 207 7.99 -7.57 -12.69
C ASN A 207 8.92 -6.35 -12.90
N PRO A 208 8.82 -5.29 -12.09
CA PRO A 208 9.66 -4.10 -12.23
C PRO A 208 11.17 -4.37 -12.04
N SER A 209 11.56 -5.51 -11.46
CA SER A 209 12.95 -5.96 -11.43
C SER A 209 13.48 -6.45 -12.77
N GLY A 210 12.64 -6.51 -13.82
CA GLY A 210 13.00 -6.95 -15.17
C GLY A 210 13.06 -8.46 -15.36
N LYS A 211 12.71 -9.27 -14.37
CA LYS A 211 12.70 -10.74 -14.45
C LYS A 211 11.36 -11.32 -14.01
N GLY A 212 10.71 -12.05 -14.90
CA GLY A 212 9.44 -12.72 -14.65
C GLY A 212 8.25 -11.73 -14.63
N SER A 213 7.13 -12.21 -14.12
CA SER A 213 5.88 -11.49 -14.02
C SER A 213 5.29 -11.59 -12.60
N ILE A 214 4.54 -10.59 -12.22
CA ILE A 214 3.66 -10.62 -11.05
C ILE A 214 2.36 -11.29 -11.49
N PRO A 215 1.86 -12.31 -10.78
CA PRO A 215 0.75 -13.12 -11.26
C PRO A 215 -0.57 -12.35 -11.35
N ASN A 216 -1.40 -12.77 -12.29
CA ASN A 216 -2.82 -12.44 -12.32
C ASN A 216 -3.53 -13.19 -11.19
N ILE A 217 -4.17 -12.45 -10.29
CA ILE A 217 -4.86 -12.98 -9.12
C ILE A 217 -6.39 -12.86 -9.22
N THR A 218 -6.90 -12.66 -10.45
CA THR A 218 -8.34 -12.73 -10.73
C THR A 218 -8.77 -14.17 -11.04
N PRO A 219 -10.09 -14.47 -11.03
CA PRO A 219 -10.60 -15.78 -11.44
C PRO A 219 -10.23 -16.19 -12.88
N GLY A 220 -9.70 -15.28 -13.68
CA GLY A 220 -9.22 -15.56 -15.03
C GLY A 220 -7.90 -16.36 -15.10
N ALA A 221 -7.16 -16.44 -13.99
CA ALA A 221 -5.89 -17.16 -13.93
C ALA A 221 -5.61 -17.81 -12.55
N LEU A 222 -6.27 -17.38 -11.49
CA LEU A 222 -6.13 -17.96 -10.16
C LEU A 222 -7.33 -18.88 -9.88
N ASP A 223 -7.12 -20.19 -10.00
CA ASP A 223 -8.15 -21.22 -9.79
C ASP A 223 -8.27 -21.67 -8.33
N TRP A 224 -7.44 -21.16 -7.42
CA TRP A 224 -7.48 -21.50 -5.99
C TRP A 224 -8.84 -21.23 -5.36
N SER A 225 -9.23 -22.08 -4.42
CA SER A 225 -10.42 -21.83 -3.62
C SER A 225 -10.22 -20.61 -2.70
N ALA A 226 -11.32 -20.02 -2.21
CA ALA A 226 -11.22 -18.94 -1.22
C ALA A 226 -10.46 -19.37 0.04
N THR A 227 -10.59 -20.65 0.44
CA THR A 227 -9.87 -21.23 1.58
C THR A 227 -8.36 -21.29 1.30
N ASP A 228 -7.95 -21.70 0.10
CA ASP A 228 -6.54 -21.78 -0.27
C ASP A 228 -5.91 -20.38 -0.32
N ILE A 229 -6.64 -19.40 -0.87
CA ILE A 229 -6.19 -17.99 -0.89
C ILE A 229 -6.00 -17.48 0.55
N ALA A 230 -6.98 -17.67 1.44
CA ALA A 230 -6.89 -17.23 2.82
C ALA A 230 -5.75 -17.95 3.58
N TYR A 231 -5.55 -19.24 3.32
CA TYR A 231 -4.43 -20.02 3.86
C TYR A 231 -3.08 -19.50 3.38
N TYR A 232 -2.94 -19.25 2.08
CA TYR A 232 -1.71 -18.67 1.51
C TYR A 232 -1.39 -17.30 2.12
N LEU A 233 -2.38 -16.43 2.28
CA LEU A 233 -2.20 -15.10 2.88
C LEU A 233 -1.78 -15.17 4.37
N GLY A 234 -2.09 -16.27 5.05
CA GLY A 234 -1.70 -16.49 6.46
C GLY A 234 -0.38 -17.24 6.65
N THR A 235 0.02 -18.08 5.68
CA THR A 235 1.14 -19.02 5.85
C THR A 235 2.25 -18.85 4.80
N GLY A 236 1.91 -18.30 3.63
CA GLY A 236 2.79 -18.21 2.48
C GLY A 236 2.90 -19.49 1.66
N PHE A 237 2.23 -20.58 2.03
CA PHE A 237 2.28 -21.82 1.27
C PHE A 237 1.17 -21.91 0.22
N THR A 238 1.55 -22.26 -0.99
CA THR A 238 0.61 -22.52 -2.09
C THR A 238 -0.02 -23.92 -1.96
N PRO A 239 -1.16 -24.19 -2.63
CA PRO A 239 -1.73 -25.54 -2.70
C PRO A 239 -0.78 -26.60 -3.24
N ASP A 240 0.17 -26.21 -4.08
CA ASP A 240 1.18 -27.09 -4.70
C ASP A 240 2.46 -27.23 -3.84
N TYR A 241 2.43 -26.81 -2.58
CA TYR A 241 3.54 -26.88 -1.62
C TYR A 241 4.76 -26.00 -1.98
N ASP A 242 4.55 -24.98 -2.81
CA ASP A 242 5.53 -23.90 -3.00
C ASP A 242 5.32 -22.79 -1.97
N SER A 243 6.18 -21.79 -1.94
CA SER A 243 6.14 -20.71 -0.95
C SER A 243 6.20 -19.31 -1.57
N ALA A 244 5.63 -18.34 -0.87
CA ALA A 244 5.71 -16.94 -1.23
C ALA A 244 7.17 -16.48 -1.32
N GLY A 245 7.54 -15.87 -2.45
CA GLY A 245 8.88 -15.36 -2.68
C GLY A 245 8.93 -13.84 -2.84
N GLY A 246 10.14 -13.27 -2.83
CA GLY A 246 10.38 -11.86 -3.07
C GLY A 246 9.58 -10.93 -2.16
N HIS A 247 9.00 -9.87 -2.73
CA HIS A 247 8.21 -8.91 -1.96
C HIS A 247 6.91 -9.50 -1.38
N MET A 248 6.34 -10.53 -2.04
CA MET A 248 5.10 -11.15 -1.56
C MET A 248 5.29 -11.86 -0.20
N ALA A 249 6.49 -12.36 0.10
CA ALA A 249 6.80 -12.95 1.41
C ALA A 249 6.60 -11.93 2.55
N ARG A 250 7.01 -10.67 2.36
CA ARG A 250 6.78 -9.60 3.35
C ARG A 250 5.31 -9.22 3.47
N VAL A 251 4.58 -9.22 2.35
CA VAL A 251 3.12 -8.99 2.36
C VAL A 251 2.42 -10.07 3.17
N VAL A 252 2.77 -11.34 2.94
CA VAL A 252 2.23 -12.47 3.73
C VAL A 252 2.57 -12.34 5.21
N GLN A 253 3.80 -11.98 5.57
CA GLN A 253 4.18 -11.76 6.99
C GLN A 253 3.29 -10.72 7.67
N ASN A 254 2.90 -9.67 6.96
CA ASN A 254 1.98 -8.66 7.48
C ASN A 254 0.55 -9.19 7.58
N LEU A 255 0.03 -9.80 6.51
CA LEU A 255 -1.34 -10.31 6.45
C LEU A 255 -1.58 -11.49 7.41
N ALA A 256 -0.53 -12.25 7.74
CA ALA A 256 -0.58 -13.30 8.75
C ALA A 256 -0.93 -12.77 10.16
N ARG A 257 -0.70 -11.48 10.42
CA ARG A 257 -1.05 -10.83 11.69
C ARG A 257 -2.50 -10.36 11.78
N LEU A 258 -3.22 -10.37 10.65
CA LEU A 258 -4.63 -10.03 10.62
C LEU A 258 -5.50 -11.20 11.10
N PRO A 259 -6.70 -10.94 11.58
CA PRO A 259 -7.69 -11.98 11.89
C PRO A 259 -7.97 -12.87 10.66
N ASP A 260 -8.30 -14.13 10.90
CA ASP A 260 -8.68 -15.08 9.83
C ASP A 260 -9.83 -14.56 8.97
N GLY A 261 -10.81 -13.90 9.60
CA GLY A 261 -11.95 -13.28 8.91
C GLY A 261 -11.54 -12.24 7.87
N ASP A 262 -10.50 -11.47 8.14
CA ASP A 262 -9.97 -10.47 7.19
C ASP A 262 -9.30 -11.14 5.98
N ARG A 263 -8.53 -12.21 6.18
CA ARG A 263 -7.95 -12.99 5.07
C ARG A 263 -9.02 -13.68 4.23
N GLN A 264 -10.09 -14.18 4.87
CA GLN A 264 -11.25 -14.73 4.18
C GLN A 264 -12.00 -13.64 3.39
N ALA A 265 -12.13 -12.44 3.93
CA ALA A 265 -12.73 -11.29 3.25
C ALA A 265 -11.91 -10.88 2.01
N ILE A 266 -10.57 -10.84 2.13
CA ILE A 266 -9.67 -10.62 0.98
C ILE A 266 -9.90 -11.71 -0.08
N ALA A 267 -9.96 -12.98 0.31
CA ALA A 267 -10.20 -14.07 -0.61
C ALA A 267 -11.57 -13.96 -1.31
N ALA A 268 -12.63 -13.58 -0.57
CA ALA A 268 -13.95 -13.34 -1.13
C ALA A 268 -13.94 -12.22 -2.17
N TYR A 269 -13.22 -11.13 -1.89
CA TYR A 269 -13.03 -10.03 -2.84
C TYR A 269 -12.33 -10.51 -4.13
N LEU A 270 -11.21 -11.22 -4.03
CA LEU A 270 -10.48 -11.70 -5.20
C LEU A 270 -11.32 -12.65 -6.06
N LYS A 271 -12.15 -13.49 -5.44
CA LYS A 271 -13.08 -14.39 -6.15
C LYS A 271 -14.26 -13.66 -6.79
N ALA A 272 -14.62 -12.47 -6.31
CA ALA A 272 -15.69 -11.64 -6.86
C ALA A 272 -15.24 -10.74 -8.02
N LEU A 273 -13.92 -10.62 -8.25
CA LEU A 273 -13.39 -9.82 -9.36
C LEU A 273 -13.80 -10.39 -10.71
N PRO A 274 -14.07 -9.53 -11.71
CA PRO A 274 -14.19 -9.97 -13.10
C PRO A 274 -12.93 -10.72 -13.55
N PRO A 275 -13.07 -11.83 -14.30
CA PRO A 275 -11.92 -12.55 -14.82
C PRO A 275 -11.17 -11.69 -15.84
N VAL A 276 -9.85 -11.58 -15.68
CA VAL A 276 -8.94 -10.90 -16.62
C VAL A 276 -8.13 -11.96 -17.34
N ALA A 277 -8.06 -11.88 -18.66
CA ALA A 277 -7.22 -12.80 -19.45
C ALA A 277 -5.74 -12.63 -19.07
N PRO A 278 -4.95 -13.70 -19.03
CA PRO A 278 -3.50 -13.60 -18.85
C PRO A 278 -2.84 -12.60 -19.82
N LEU A 279 -1.69 -12.06 -19.45
CA LEU A 279 -0.87 -11.27 -20.38
C LEU A 279 -0.29 -12.23 -21.44
N ASP A 280 -0.43 -11.89 -22.72
CA ASP A 280 0.17 -12.65 -23.79
C ASP A 280 1.71 -12.69 -23.62
N GLY A 281 2.29 -13.87 -23.44
CA GLY A 281 3.74 -14.07 -23.36
C GLY A 281 4.32 -14.40 -21.98
N GLY A 282 3.51 -14.76 -20.99
CA GLY A 282 3.96 -15.23 -19.67
C GLY A 282 3.68 -16.72 -19.50
N GLY A 283 4.54 -17.56 -20.05
CA GLY A 283 4.67 -18.98 -19.78
C GLY A 283 6.06 -19.26 -19.22
#